data_dc5507ea340167b06e1b4af0f53cd264
#
_entry.id   dc5507ea340167b06e1b4af0f53cd264
#
_cell.length_a   1.000
_cell.length_b   1.000
_cell.length_c   1.000
_cell.angle_alpha   90.00
_cell.angle_beta   90.00
_cell.angle_gamma   90.00
#
_symmetry.space_group_name_H-M   'P 1'
#
loop_
_entity.id
_entity.type
_entity.pdbx_description
1 polymer ?
#
loop_
_entity_poly.entity_id
_entity_poly.type
_entity_poly.pdbx_seq_one_letter_code
_entity_poly.pdbx_strand_id
1 'polypeptide(L)'
;MKLKISFLVTMLAIFFMAKTDVQAQVDTQSNTDFNELSETFLKRIIDKKDTQDLQDILANTSISELDNALDTNDKRLAFWLNIYNAYIQVILQKNPELYDDRGSFFKLEQIKIAGEMVSFAKIEHGIIRKSQWEYGLGYIRKWFPGKFERKLRVNKPVYNVHFALNCGAKDCPPVAIYEWERLPEQFKIGTKRLLEKTSEFNSETNVVKITSLFSWFRGDFGGKSGIKKILKANEIIPATKGVDIEYTNYDWTLYLDNFIEL
;
A
#
# COMPACT_ATOMS: atom_id res chain seq x y z
N MET A 1 46.43 -22.37 -61.58
CA MET A 1 45.77 -22.92 -60.37
C MET A 1 46.25 -22.14 -59.14
N LYS A 2 45.96 -20.81 -59.10
CA LYS A 2 46.36 -19.93 -57.95
C LYS A 2 45.34 -18.80 -57.77
N LEU A 3 44.04 -19.12 -57.86
CA LEU A 3 43.03 -18.04 -57.67
C LEU A 3 41.76 -18.45 -56.85
N LYS A 4 41.94 -19.38 -55.92
CA LYS A 4 40.78 -19.84 -55.06
C LYS A 4 41.00 -19.75 -53.56
N ILE A 5 42.14 -19.23 -53.10
CA ILE A 5 42.44 -19.19 -51.64
C ILE A 5 42.18 -17.79 -51.03
N SER A 6 42.10 -16.75 -51.86
CA SER A 6 41.94 -15.37 -51.34
C SER A 6 40.49 -15.00 -50.94
N PHE A 7 39.47 -15.77 -51.35
CA PHE A 7 38.05 -15.40 -51.11
C PHE A 7 37.52 -16.02 -49.77
N LEU A 8 38.21 -16.99 -49.22
CA LEU A 8 37.74 -17.67 -47.99
C LEU A 8 38.23 -16.98 -46.71
N VAL A 9 39.33 -16.21 -46.77
CA VAL A 9 39.86 -15.50 -45.62
C VAL A 9 39.14 -14.19 -45.33
N THR A 10 38.59 -13.55 -46.35
CA THR A 10 37.84 -12.28 -46.20
C THR A 10 36.44 -12.49 -45.64
N MET A 11 35.81 -13.65 -45.83
CA MET A 11 34.50 -13.96 -45.26
C MET A 11 34.54 -14.36 -43.78
N LEU A 12 35.67 -14.85 -43.30
CA LEU A 12 35.82 -15.25 -41.90
C LEU A 12 36.12 -14.05 -40.97
N ALA A 13 36.69 -12.95 -41.52
CA ALA A 13 36.96 -11.73 -40.76
C ALA A 13 35.71 -10.86 -40.55
N ILE A 14 34.73 -10.94 -41.44
CA ILE A 14 33.44 -10.16 -41.33
C ILE A 14 32.50 -10.81 -40.29
N PHE A 15 32.62 -12.14 -40.05
CA PHE A 15 31.77 -12.83 -39.06
C PHE A 15 32.28 -12.69 -37.63
N PHE A 16 33.52 -12.23 -37.43
CA PHE A 16 34.09 -12.02 -36.07
C PHE A 16 33.92 -10.61 -35.55
N MET A 17 33.63 -9.59 -36.41
CA MET A 17 33.35 -8.23 -35.97
C MET A 17 31.87 -7.95 -35.65
N ALA A 18 30.96 -8.84 -36.01
CA ALA A 18 29.53 -8.68 -35.71
C ALA A 18 29.10 -9.24 -34.34
N LYS A 19 30.06 -9.84 -33.56
CA LYS A 19 29.74 -10.39 -32.24
C LYS A 19 30.17 -9.51 -31.06
N THR A 20 30.80 -8.38 -31.29
CA THR A 20 31.29 -7.51 -30.22
C THR A 20 30.41 -6.34 -29.89
N ASP A 21 29.37 -6.05 -30.70
CA ASP A 21 28.47 -4.91 -30.45
C ASP A 21 27.15 -5.26 -29.76
N VAL A 22 26.92 -6.54 -29.39
CA VAL A 22 25.68 -6.99 -28.72
C VAL A 22 25.88 -7.14 -27.20
N GLN A 23 27.12 -7.05 -26.70
CA GLN A 23 27.43 -7.29 -25.29
C GLN A 23 27.57 -6.00 -24.44
N ALA A 24 27.34 -4.82 -25.03
CA ALA A 24 27.49 -3.55 -24.32
C ALA A 24 26.15 -2.88 -23.94
N GLN A 25 25.03 -3.62 -23.98
CA GLN A 25 23.70 -3.09 -23.66
C GLN A 25 23.00 -3.86 -22.52
N VAL A 26 23.78 -4.42 -21.61
CA VAL A 26 23.24 -5.01 -20.37
C VAL A 26 24.11 -4.51 -19.22
N ASP A 27 23.54 -3.64 -18.42
CA ASP A 27 23.78 -3.33 -17.02
C ASP A 27 23.85 -1.83 -16.72
N THR A 28 22.75 -1.14 -17.02
CA THR A 28 22.31 -0.04 -16.16
C THR A 28 20.89 -0.39 -15.70
N GLN A 29 20.75 -1.49 -14.95
CA GLN A 29 19.63 -1.59 -14.01
C GLN A 29 19.87 -0.49 -12.97
N SER A 30 19.29 0.68 -13.18
CA SER A 30 19.14 1.65 -12.10
C SER A 30 18.33 0.91 -11.01
N ASN A 31 19.01 0.59 -9.92
CA ASN A 31 18.38 -0.06 -8.78
C ASN A 31 17.41 0.97 -8.17
N THR A 32 16.18 1.02 -8.71
CA THR A 32 15.15 1.95 -8.25
C THR A 32 14.82 1.65 -6.80
N ASP A 33 15.05 2.60 -5.91
CA ASP A 33 14.52 2.51 -4.56
C ASP A 33 13.01 2.82 -4.60
N PHE A 34 12.20 1.75 -4.55
CA PHE A 34 10.75 1.87 -4.62
C PHE A 34 10.15 2.46 -3.35
N ASN A 35 10.81 2.37 -2.19
CA ASN A 35 10.37 3.05 -0.98
C ASN A 35 10.54 4.56 -1.16
N GLU A 36 11.72 5.03 -1.53
CA GLU A 36 11.97 6.45 -1.82
C GLU A 36 11.05 6.97 -2.94
N LEU A 37 10.80 6.16 -3.99
CA LEU A 37 9.85 6.52 -5.04
C LEU A 37 8.44 6.74 -4.49
N SER A 38 7.96 5.85 -3.62
CA SER A 38 6.61 5.95 -3.04
C SER A 38 6.46 7.15 -2.09
N GLU A 39 7.51 7.47 -1.33
CA GLU A 39 7.60 8.66 -0.48
C GLU A 39 7.60 9.95 -1.32
N THR A 40 8.42 9.97 -2.37
CA THR A 40 8.48 11.09 -3.33
C THR A 40 7.13 11.28 -4.03
N PHE A 41 6.40 10.20 -4.32
CA PHE A 41 5.08 10.29 -4.93
C PHE A 41 4.12 11.06 -4.03
N LEU A 42 3.98 10.69 -2.76
CA LEU A 42 3.15 11.42 -1.81
C LEU A 42 3.64 12.86 -1.59
N LYS A 43 4.95 13.06 -1.48
CA LYS A 43 5.52 14.40 -1.31
C LYS A 43 5.18 15.32 -2.48
N ARG A 44 5.26 14.83 -3.72
CA ARG A 44 4.85 15.61 -4.90
C ARG A 44 3.37 15.95 -4.89
N ILE A 45 2.50 15.05 -4.42
CA ILE A 45 1.07 15.33 -4.26
C ILE A 45 0.85 16.45 -3.24
N ILE A 46 1.51 16.39 -2.08
CA ILE A 46 1.46 17.43 -1.05
C ILE A 46 1.92 18.77 -1.60
N ASP A 47 3.02 18.76 -2.37
CA ASP A 47 3.61 19.94 -3.02
C ASP A 47 2.85 20.39 -4.28
N LYS A 48 1.76 19.67 -4.67
CA LYS A 48 0.97 19.92 -5.89
C LYS A 48 1.80 19.87 -7.18
N LYS A 49 2.80 19.00 -7.23
CA LYS A 49 3.68 18.76 -8.38
C LYS A 49 3.17 17.60 -9.23
N ASP A 50 3.59 17.57 -10.50
CA ASP A 50 3.29 16.46 -11.39
C ASP A 50 3.92 15.15 -10.90
N THR A 51 3.20 14.05 -11.10
CA THR A 51 3.56 12.70 -10.63
C THR A 51 3.55 11.65 -11.75
N GLN A 52 3.36 12.06 -13.00
CA GLN A 52 3.17 11.13 -14.11
C GLN A 52 4.40 10.24 -14.35
N ASP A 53 5.61 10.80 -14.27
CA ASP A 53 6.87 10.08 -14.39
C ASP A 53 7.00 8.94 -13.35
N LEU A 54 6.59 9.19 -12.10
CA LEU A 54 6.61 8.18 -11.04
C LEU A 54 5.56 7.07 -11.29
N GLN A 55 4.37 7.45 -11.78
CA GLN A 55 3.35 6.50 -12.18
C GLN A 55 3.82 5.65 -13.37
N ASP A 56 4.54 6.22 -14.32
CA ASP A 56 5.10 5.51 -15.47
C ASP A 56 6.18 4.51 -15.04
N ILE A 57 7.04 4.87 -14.08
CA ILE A 57 8.02 3.94 -13.50
C ILE A 57 7.29 2.76 -12.84
N LEU A 58 6.29 3.02 -11.99
CA LEU A 58 5.50 1.98 -11.34
C LEU A 58 4.78 1.07 -12.33
N ALA A 59 4.25 1.64 -13.42
CA ALA A 59 3.52 0.90 -14.45
C ALA A 59 4.43 -0.03 -15.25
N ASN A 60 5.69 0.36 -15.49
CA ASN A 60 6.62 -0.32 -16.38
C ASN A 60 7.64 -1.23 -15.68
N THR A 61 7.74 -1.17 -14.34
CA THR A 61 8.57 -2.11 -13.58
C THR A 61 8.02 -3.54 -13.71
N SER A 62 8.82 -4.54 -13.36
CA SER A 62 8.38 -5.93 -13.30
C SER A 62 8.00 -6.34 -11.88
N ILE A 63 7.15 -7.37 -11.76
CA ILE A 63 6.81 -7.98 -10.46
C ILE A 63 8.08 -8.46 -9.73
N SER A 64 9.07 -8.96 -10.47
CA SER A 64 10.30 -9.48 -9.88
C SER A 64 11.19 -8.38 -9.33
N GLU A 65 11.33 -7.26 -10.04
CA GLU A 65 12.07 -6.08 -9.56
C GLU A 65 11.44 -5.52 -8.28
N LEU A 66 10.12 -5.36 -8.28
CA LEU A 66 9.39 -4.86 -7.13
C LEU A 66 9.46 -5.82 -5.94
N ASP A 67 9.32 -7.15 -6.16
CA ASP A 67 9.43 -8.19 -5.14
C ASP A 67 10.83 -8.21 -4.50
N ASN A 68 11.88 -8.08 -5.33
CA ASN A 68 13.28 -8.09 -4.87
C ASN A 68 13.63 -6.81 -4.08
N ALA A 69 13.16 -5.65 -4.51
CA ALA A 69 13.42 -4.39 -3.82
C ALA A 69 12.68 -4.30 -2.48
N LEU A 70 11.45 -4.83 -2.41
CA LEU A 70 10.62 -4.87 -1.21
C LEU A 70 10.87 -6.16 -0.41
N ASP A 71 12.11 -6.43 -0.05
CA ASP A 71 12.58 -7.69 0.54
C ASP A 71 12.14 -7.90 2.00
N THR A 72 11.84 -6.82 2.74
CA THR A 72 11.37 -6.88 4.13
C THR A 72 9.87 -6.59 4.24
N ASN A 73 9.28 -6.97 5.38
CA ASN A 73 7.85 -6.69 5.65
C ASN A 73 7.57 -5.19 5.78
N ASP A 74 8.48 -4.44 6.40
CA ASP A 74 8.32 -3.02 6.64
C ASP A 74 8.47 -2.22 5.35
N LYS A 75 9.39 -2.59 4.45
CA LYS A 75 9.47 -2.03 3.11
C LYS A 75 8.18 -2.26 2.32
N ARG A 76 7.61 -3.48 2.36
CA ARG A 76 6.33 -3.78 1.70
C ARG A 76 5.19 -2.95 2.27
N LEU A 77 5.10 -2.85 3.60
CA LEU A 77 4.04 -2.07 4.26
C LEU A 77 4.16 -0.58 3.91
N ALA A 78 5.34 0.03 4.10
CA ALA A 78 5.54 1.45 3.82
C ALA A 78 5.23 1.78 2.35
N PHE A 79 5.81 1.02 1.41
CA PHE A 79 5.54 1.19 -0.02
C PHE A 79 4.06 1.12 -0.35
N TRP A 80 3.37 0.05 0.03
CA TRP A 80 1.97 -0.14 -0.36
C TRP A 80 1.00 0.82 0.33
N LEU A 81 1.30 1.28 1.55
CA LEU A 81 0.55 2.34 2.21
C LEU A 81 0.68 3.66 1.45
N ASN A 82 1.91 4.04 1.10
CA ASN A 82 2.17 5.26 0.33
C ASN A 82 1.49 5.20 -1.05
N ILE A 83 1.62 4.09 -1.77
CA ILE A 83 1.01 3.89 -3.10
C ILE A 83 -0.52 3.96 -3.03
N TYR A 84 -1.14 3.25 -2.08
CA TYR A 84 -2.59 3.30 -1.90
C TYR A 84 -3.07 4.73 -1.65
N ASN A 85 -2.46 5.40 -0.67
CA ASN A 85 -2.82 6.77 -0.29
C ASN A 85 -2.57 7.76 -1.43
N ALA A 86 -1.47 7.63 -2.17
CA ALA A 86 -1.15 8.48 -3.31
C ALA A 86 -2.19 8.36 -4.43
N TYR A 87 -2.56 7.13 -4.83
CA TYR A 87 -3.53 6.94 -5.90
C TYR A 87 -4.95 7.36 -5.50
N ILE A 88 -5.36 7.24 -4.23
CA ILE A 88 -6.62 7.84 -3.74
C ILE A 88 -6.63 9.34 -4.04
N GLN A 89 -5.56 10.06 -3.70
CA GLN A 89 -5.48 11.50 -3.94
C GLN A 89 -5.48 11.82 -5.44
N VAL A 90 -4.60 11.18 -6.23
CA VAL A 90 -4.47 11.46 -7.67
C VAL A 90 -5.76 11.21 -8.44
N ILE A 91 -6.44 10.10 -8.17
CA ILE A 91 -7.63 9.72 -8.93
C ILE A 91 -8.83 10.58 -8.53
N LEU A 92 -9.07 10.76 -7.23
CA LEU A 92 -10.23 11.49 -6.75
C LEU A 92 -10.09 13.02 -6.85
N GLN A 93 -8.86 13.56 -6.90
CA GLN A 93 -8.66 14.98 -7.25
C GLN A 93 -9.04 15.28 -8.69
N LYS A 94 -8.83 14.33 -9.61
CA LYS A 94 -9.18 14.46 -11.03
C LYS A 94 -10.65 14.15 -11.30
N ASN A 95 -11.22 13.17 -10.60
CA ASN A 95 -12.55 12.61 -10.85
C ASN A 95 -13.29 12.37 -9.53
N PRO A 96 -13.68 13.42 -8.78
CA PRO A 96 -14.29 13.27 -7.45
C PRO A 96 -15.65 12.53 -7.50
N GLU A 97 -16.35 12.56 -8.63
CA GLU A 97 -17.63 11.89 -8.86
C GLU A 97 -17.53 10.36 -8.78
N LEU A 98 -16.32 9.78 -8.99
CA LEU A 98 -16.13 8.34 -8.81
C LEU A 98 -16.40 7.89 -7.37
N TYR A 99 -16.31 8.81 -6.42
CA TYR A 99 -16.56 8.52 -5.02
C TYR A 99 -18.03 8.34 -4.67
N ASP A 100 -18.96 8.75 -5.53
CA ASP A 100 -20.42 8.58 -5.33
C ASP A 100 -20.79 7.09 -5.33
N ASP A 101 -20.13 6.26 -6.17
CA ASP A 101 -20.22 4.80 -6.11
C ASP A 101 -18.91 4.18 -5.58
N ARG A 102 -18.67 4.34 -4.28
CA ARG A 102 -17.46 3.83 -3.60
C ARG A 102 -17.28 2.33 -3.78
N GLY A 103 -18.39 1.57 -3.79
CA GLY A 103 -18.36 0.12 -3.95
C GLY A 103 -17.69 -0.31 -5.24
N SER A 104 -18.05 0.33 -6.34
CA SER A 104 -17.44 0.13 -7.66
C SER A 104 -16.05 0.74 -7.73
N PHE A 105 -15.86 1.96 -7.21
CA PHE A 105 -14.58 2.67 -7.24
C PHE A 105 -13.43 1.85 -6.64
N PHE A 106 -13.61 1.29 -5.45
CA PHE A 106 -12.55 0.51 -4.80
C PHE A 106 -12.26 -0.83 -5.48
N LYS A 107 -13.19 -1.38 -6.27
CA LYS A 107 -13.04 -2.65 -6.99
C LYS A 107 -12.55 -2.49 -8.43
N LEU A 108 -12.67 -1.30 -9.00
CA LEU A 108 -12.26 -1.01 -10.36
C LEU A 108 -10.73 -1.21 -10.50
N GLU A 109 -10.32 -2.00 -11.47
CA GLU A 109 -8.92 -2.15 -11.85
C GLU A 109 -8.48 -0.92 -12.66
N GLN A 110 -7.93 0.07 -11.97
CA GLN A 110 -7.65 1.41 -12.51
C GLN A 110 -6.23 1.90 -12.24
N ILE A 111 -5.44 1.14 -11.48
CA ILE A 111 -4.06 1.48 -11.11
C ILE A 111 -3.13 0.52 -11.82
N LYS A 112 -2.21 1.03 -12.65
CA LYS A 112 -1.23 0.18 -13.34
C LYS A 112 0.06 0.09 -12.53
N ILE A 113 0.43 -1.12 -12.09
CA ILE A 113 1.66 -1.40 -11.32
C ILE A 113 2.26 -2.71 -11.80
N ALA A 114 3.57 -2.71 -12.08
CA ALA A 114 4.33 -3.88 -12.51
C ALA A 114 3.69 -4.63 -13.68
N GLY A 115 3.21 -3.87 -14.67
CA GLY A 115 2.55 -4.38 -15.87
C GLY A 115 1.11 -4.84 -15.70
N GLU A 116 0.59 -4.92 -14.45
CA GLU A 116 -0.79 -5.35 -14.17
C GLU A 116 -1.71 -4.18 -13.77
N MET A 117 -2.99 -4.28 -14.14
CA MET A 117 -4.03 -3.40 -13.62
C MET A 117 -4.51 -3.94 -12.27
N VAL A 118 -4.53 -3.07 -11.26
CA VAL A 118 -4.95 -3.44 -9.91
C VAL A 118 -6.00 -2.47 -9.36
N SER A 119 -6.81 -2.95 -8.43
CA SER A 119 -7.80 -2.16 -7.71
C SER A 119 -7.31 -1.80 -6.30
N PHE A 120 -7.90 -0.78 -5.69
CA PHE A 120 -7.68 -0.48 -4.27
C PHE A 120 -7.99 -1.67 -3.37
N ALA A 121 -9.10 -2.37 -3.63
CA ALA A 121 -9.46 -3.60 -2.90
C ALA A 121 -8.40 -4.70 -3.02
N LYS A 122 -7.73 -4.83 -4.20
CA LYS A 122 -6.63 -5.79 -4.39
C LYS A 122 -5.39 -5.37 -3.59
N ILE A 123 -5.06 -4.07 -3.54
CA ILE A 123 -3.94 -3.56 -2.74
C ILE A 123 -4.23 -3.75 -1.25
N GLU A 124 -5.39 -3.32 -0.76
CA GLU A 124 -5.73 -3.41 0.66
C GLU A 124 -5.86 -4.86 1.11
N HIS A 125 -6.82 -5.60 0.55
CA HIS A 125 -7.17 -6.93 1.05
C HIS A 125 -6.19 -8.01 0.57
N GLY A 126 -5.70 -7.88 -0.68
CA GLY A 126 -4.80 -8.85 -1.28
C GLY A 126 -3.37 -8.71 -0.78
N ILE A 127 -2.85 -7.51 -0.77
CA ILE A 127 -1.43 -7.25 -0.52
C ILE A 127 -1.20 -6.86 0.95
N ILE A 128 -1.73 -5.72 1.39
CA ILE A 128 -1.49 -5.16 2.74
C ILE A 128 -2.05 -6.08 3.83
N ARG A 129 -3.25 -6.64 3.64
CA ARG A 129 -3.89 -7.57 4.57
C ARG A 129 -3.62 -9.05 4.28
N LYS A 130 -2.62 -9.34 3.44
CA LYS A 130 -2.15 -10.70 3.14
C LYS A 130 -3.27 -11.66 2.70
N SER A 131 -3.94 -11.31 1.61
CA SER A 131 -5.00 -12.11 1.00
C SER A 131 -6.22 -12.35 1.89
N GLN A 132 -6.60 -11.36 2.67
CA GLN A 132 -7.88 -11.41 3.39
C GLN A 132 -9.05 -11.36 2.39
N TRP A 133 -10.10 -12.13 2.68
CA TRP A 133 -11.34 -12.00 1.95
C TRP A 133 -12.08 -10.75 2.41
N GLU A 134 -12.49 -9.91 1.47
CA GLU A 134 -13.13 -8.61 1.70
C GLU A 134 -14.29 -8.70 2.72
N TYR A 135 -15.16 -9.71 2.58
CA TYR A 135 -16.33 -9.91 3.44
C TYR A 135 -16.08 -10.78 4.68
N GLY A 136 -14.83 -11.20 4.89
CA GLY A 136 -14.46 -12.11 5.97
C GLY A 136 -14.20 -11.43 7.31
N LEU A 137 -14.44 -10.11 7.44
CA LEU A 137 -14.23 -9.31 8.65
C LEU A 137 -12.82 -9.47 9.26
N GLY A 138 -11.82 -9.87 8.45
CA GLY A 138 -10.46 -10.14 8.90
C GLY A 138 -10.23 -11.57 9.45
N TYR A 139 -11.23 -12.46 9.43
CA TYR A 139 -11.08 -13.85 9.90
C TYR A 139 -10.77 -14.84 8.78
N ILE A 140 -11.15 -14.55 7.53
CA ILE A 140 -11.12 -15.49 6.42
C ILE A 140 -10.18 -14.98 5.34
N ARG A 141 -9.26 -15.84 4.89
CA ARG A 141 -8.36 -15.55 3.77
C ARG A 141 -8.88 -16.16 2.47
N LYS A 142 -8.48 -15.55 1.34
CA LYS A 142 -8.69 -16.13 0.02
C LYS A 142 -7.93 -17.45 -0.10
N TRP A 143 -8.58 -18.47 -0.67
CA TRP A 143 -7.96 -19.78 -0.85
C TRP A 143 -6.98 -19.82 -2.02
N PHE A 144 -7.26 -19.05 -3.08
CA PHE A 144 -6.46 -19.05 -4.31
C PHE A 144 -6.08 -17.61 -4.71
N PRO A 145 -5.15 -16.95 -4.00
CA PRO A 145 -4.67 -15.63 -4.41
C PRO A 145 -3.89 -15.70 -5.72
N GLY A 146 -4.01 -14.68 -6.58
CA GLY A 146 -3.29 -14.58 -7.85
C GLY A 146 -1.76 -14.48 -7.68
N LYS A 147 -1.00 -14.60 -8.78
CA LYS A 147 0.47 -14.56 -8.77
C LYS A 147 0.99 -13.21 -8.25
N PHE A 148 0.45 -12.09 -8.75
CA PHE A 148 0.80 -10.73 -8.31
C PHE A 148 0.64 -10.58 -6.80
N GLU A 149 -0.52 -10.95 -6.27
CA GLU A 149 -0.83 -10.88 -4.86
C GLU A 149 0.12 -11.75 -4.01
N ARG A 150 0.38 -13.01 -4.43
CA ARG A 150 1.29 -13.90 -3.71
C ARG A 150 2.72 -13.40 -3.64
N LYS A 151 3.20 -12.74 -4.70
CA LYS A 151 4.55 -12.22 -4.79
C LYS A 151 4.74 -10.95 -3.96
N LEU A 152 3.79 -10.02 -4.04
CA LEU A 152 3.96 -8.67 -3.52
C LEU A 152 3.30 -8.43 -2.15
N ARG A 153 2.47 -9.38 -1.65
CA ARG A 153 1.82 -9.24 -0.36
C ARG A 153 2.80 -9.24 0.80
N VAL A 154 2.42 -8.61 1.89
CA VAL A 154 3.16 -8.60 3.14
C VAL A 154 3.35 -10.02 3.70
N ASN A 155 4.46 -10.24 4.39
CA ASN A 155 4.73 -11.52 5.06
C ASN A 155 3.91 -11.67 6.34
N LYS A 156 3.76 -10.57 7.11
CA LYS A 156 3.03 -10.51 8.36
C LYS A 156 2.12 -9.27 8.36
N PRO A 157 0.79 -9.44 8.31
CA PRO A 157 -0.14 -8.32 8.43
C PRO A 157 -0.09 -7.75 9.84
N VAL A 158 -0.32 -6.43 9.96
CA VAL A 158 -0.41 -5.71 11.22
C VAL A 158 -1.68 -4.86 11.23
N TYR A 159 -2.36 -4.78 12.37
CA TYR A 159 -3.63 -4.07 12.48
C TYR A 159 -3.49 -2.54 12.29
N ASN A 160 -2.30 -2.00 12.49
CA ASN A 160 -2.03 -0.56 12.36
C ASN A 160 -2.33 -0.02 10.96
N VAL A 161 -2.34 -0.87 9.93
CA VAL A 161 -2.67 -0.47 8.56
C VAL A 161 -4.07 0.15 8.44
N HIS A 162 -5.02 -0.26 9.30
CA HIS A 162 -6.36 0.33 9.33
C HIS A 162 -6.39 1.76 9.88
N PHE A 163 -5.30 2.19 10.52
CA PHE A 163 -5.09 3.55 11.01
C PHE A 163 -4.10 4.35 10.16
N ALA A 164 -3.73 3.79 8.99
CA ALA A 164 -2.77 4.35 8.04
C ALA A 164 -3.34 4.52 6.62
N LEU A 165 -4.32 3.70 6.25
CA LEU A 165 -4.99 3.77 4.94
C LEU A 165 -6.03 4.88 4.93
N ASN A 166 -5.92 5.79 3.96
CA ASN A 166 -6.90 6.84 3.71
C ASN A 166 -7.75 6.49 2.49
N CYS A 167 -9.03 6.25 2.70
CA CYS A 167 -10.00 5.89 1.66
C CYS A 167 -10.70 7.10 1.03
N GLY A 168 -10.28 8.32 1.33
CA GLY A 168 -10.89 9.56 0.85
C GLY A 168 -12.03 10.09 1.72
N ALA A 169 -12.51 9.35 2.73
CA ALA A 169 -13.57 9.79 3.63
C ALA A 169 -13.04 10.76 4.69
N LYS A 170 -13.94 11.60 5.20
CA LYS A 170 -13.64 12.55 6.27
C LYS A 170 -13.17 11.89 7.56
N ASP A 171 -13.70 10.71 7.89
CA ASP A 171 -13.32 9.93 9.07
C ASP A 171 -12.15 8.98 8.81
N CYS A 172 -11.58 8.95 7.59
CA CYS A 172 -10.34 8.22 7.34
C CYS A 172 -9.17 8.80 8.15
N PRO A 173 -8.19 7.95 8.51
CA PRO A 173 -6.91 8.44 9.02
C PRO A 173 -6.31 9.48 8.06
N PRO A 174 -5.64 10.53 8.55
CA PRO A 174 -4.90 11.44 7.69
C PRO A 174 -3.83 10.71 6.89
N VAL A 175 -3.52 11.21 5.70
CA VAL A 175 -2.43 10.71 4.87
C VAL A 175 -1.10 11.14 5.46
N ALA A 176 -0.22 10.17 5.71
CA ALA A 176 1.17 10.41 6.08
C ALA A 176 2.11 9.76 5.06
N ILE A 177 3.34 10.24 4.98
CA ILE A 177 4.43 9.56 4.28
C ILE A 177 5.02 8.53 5.23
N TYR A 178 4.95 7.24 4.85
CA TYR A 178 5.49 6.15 5.64
C TYR A 178 6.90 5.80 5.16
N GLU A 179 7.86 5.87 6.07
CA GLU A 179 9.27 5.53 5.88
C GLU A 179 9.51 4.15 6.53
N TRP A 180 10.06 3.19 5.79
CA TRP A 180 10.16 1.82 6.28
C TRP A 180 11.04 1.68 7.52
N GLU A 181 12.08 2.53 7.67
CA GLU A 181 12.97 2.56 8.83
C GLU A 181 12.26 3.04 10.10
N ARG A 182 11.28 3.95 9.95
CA ARG A 182 10.53 4.57 11.04
C ARG A 182 9.12 3.99 11.21
N LEU A 183 8.73 3.02 10.37
CA LEU A 183 7.36 2.52 10.29
C LEU A 183 6.77 2.08 11.64
N PRO A 184 7.49 1.35 12.53
CA PRO A 184 6.93 0.98 13.84
C PRO A 184 6.59 2.19 14.71
N GLU A 185 7.42 3.25 14.68
CA GLU A 185 7.19 4.49 15.42
C GLU A 185 6.01 5.27 14.83
N GLN A 186 5.98 5.43 13.50
CA GLN A 186 4.88 6.10 12.78
C GLN A 186 3.55 5.40 13.04
N PHE A 187 3.51 4.07 13.03
CA PHE A 187 2.31 3.31 13.39
C PHE A 187 1.86 3.57 14.83
N LYS A 188 2.79 3.64 15.77
CA LYS A 188 2.47 3.93 17.17
C LYS A 188 1.85 5.33 17.31
N ILE A 189 2.48 6.35 16.70
CA ILE A 189 1.99 7.73 16.75
C ILE A 189 0.64 7.87 16.05
N GLY A 190 0.52 7.35 14.83
CA GLY A 190 -0.73 7.42 14.04
C GLY A 190 -1.89 6.70 14.72
N THR A 191 -1.64 5.50 15.29
CA THR A 191 -2.64 4.74 16.05
C THR A 191 -3.13 5.55 17.27
N LYS A 192 -2.21 6.07 18.08
CA LYS A 192 -2.56 6.84 19.29
C LYS A 192 -3.40 8.07 18.92
N ARG A 193 -2.93 8.87 17.95
CA ARG A 193 -3.65 10.08 17.48
C ARG A 193 -5.07 9.77 17.00
N LEU A 194 -5.23 8.71 16.19
CA LEU A 194 -6.56 8.37 15.69
C LEU A 194 -7.48 7.92 16.81
N LEU A 195 -7.00 7.07 17.72
CA LEU A 195 -7.79 6.59 18.85
C LEU A 195 -8.19 7.73 19.78
N GLU A 196 -7.29 8.65 20.12
CA GLU A 196 -7.59 9.83 20.94
C GLU A 196 -8.66 10.72 20.29
N LYS A 197 -8.62 10.85 18.94
CA LYS A 197 -9.60 11.65 18.18
C LYS A 197 -10.98 10.98 18.09
N THR A 198 -11.02 9.63 17.95
CA THR A 198 -12.23 8.90 17.56
C THR A 198 -12.82 8.02 18.65
N SER A 199 -12.27 8.08 19.88
CA SER A 199 -12.74 7.25 20.98
C SER A 199 -13.19 8.12 22.16
N GLU A 200 -14.29 7.70 22.79
CA GLU A 200 -14.84 8.34 23.99
C GLU A 200 -15.18 7.25 25.03
N PHE A 201 -14.56 7.30 26.20
CA PHE A 201 -14.86 6.40 27.29
C PHE A 201 -15.72 7.07 28.34
N ASN A 202 -16.88 6.49 28.63
CA ASN A 202 -17.77 6.91 29.70
C ASN A 202 -17.52 6.01 30.94
N SER A 203 -16.95 6.60 31.99
CA SER A 203 -16.61 5.88 33.23
C SER A 203 -17.82 5.50 34.07
N GLU A 204 -18.96 6.19 33.94
CA GLU A 204 -20.18 5.88 34.71
C GLU A 204 -20.88 4.63 34.17
N THR A 205 -20.92 4.49 32.85
CA THR A 205 -21.56 3.35 32.16
C THR A 205 -20.57 2.23 31.81
N ASN A 206 -19.26 2.47 31.93
CA ASN A 206 -18.19 1.60 31.44
C ASN A 206 -18.33 1.27 29.94
N VAL A 207 -18.80 2.20 29.13
CA VAL A 207 -18.93 2.07 27.68
C VAL A 207 -17.86 2.90 26.99
N VAL A 208 -17.19 2.31 25.99
CA VAL A 208 -16.30 3.04 25.09
C VAL A 208 -16.91 3.09 23.70
N LYS A 209 -17.07 4.31 23.16
CA LYS A 209 -17.44 4.55 21.77
C LYS A 209 -16.17 4.62 20.93
N ILE A 210 -16.11 3.89 19.82
CA ILE A 210 -14.96 3.81 18.95
C ILE A 210 -15.37 3.77 17.48
N THR A 211 -14.42 4.10 16.60
CA THR A 211 -14.64 4.07 15.14
C THR A 211 -15.12 2.72 14.64
N SER A 212 -16.01 2.74 13.64
CA SER A 212 -16.51 1.54 12.94
C SER A 212 -15.44 0.71 12.23
N LEU A 213 -14.23 1.23 12.01
CA LEU A 213 -13.09 0.46 11.50
C LEU A 213 -12.86 -0.82 12.31
N PHE A 214 -12.98 -0.75 13.63
CA PHE A 214 -12.86 -1.92 14.49
C PHE A 214 -13.95 -2.98 14.26
N SER A 215 -15.12 -2.58 13.84
CA SER A 215 -16.21 -3.49 13.50
C SER A 215 -15.98 -4.19 12.17
N TRP A 216 -15.55 -3.43 11.15
CA TRP A 216 -15.36 -3.95 9.80
C TRP A 216 -14.17 -4.90 9.69
N PHE A 217 -13.12 -4.66 10.44
CA PHE A 217 -11.88 -5.42 10.41
C PHE A 217 -11.61 -6.17 11.72
N ARG A 218 -12.66 -6.56 12.44
CA ARG A 218 -12.55 -7.09 13.82
C ARG A 218 -11.60 -8.28 13.98
N GLY A 219 -11.45 -9.12 12.96
CA GLY A 219 -10.53 -10.25 12.97
C GLY A 219 -9.06 -9.82 12.94
N ASP A 220 -8.74 -8.77 12.18
CA ASP A 220 -7.38 -8.23 12.11
C ASP A 220 -6.95 -7.62 13.46
N PHE A 221 -7.90 -7.13 14.25
CA PHE A 221 -7.67 -6.61 15.60
C PHE A 221 -7.68 -7.70 16.71
N GLY A 222 -7.91 -8.97 16.35
CA GLY A 222 -8.00 -10.08 17.33
C GLY A 222 -9.35 -10.15 18.06
N GLY A 223 -10.44 -9.71 17.42
CA GLY A 223 -11.79 -9.71 17.98
C GLY A 223 -11.97 -8.69 19.12
N LYS A 224 -13.09 -8.77 19.84
CA LYS A 224 -13.39 -7.85 20.95
C LYS A 224 -12.30 -7.81 22.01
N SER A 225 -11.67 -8.96 22.29
CA SER A 225 -10.58 -9.04 23.29
C SER A 225 -9.34 -8.29 22.82
N GLY A 226 -8.95 -8.45 21.55
CA GLY A 226 -7.82 -7.74 20.95
C GLY A 226 -8.08 -6.23 20.90
N ILE A 227 -9.27 -5.81 20.46
CA ILE A 227 -9.69 -4.39 20.44
C ILE A 227 -9.52 -3.77 21.83
N LYS A 228 -10.05 -4.40 22.90
CA LYS A 228 -9.91 -3.88 24.27
C LYS A 228 -8.44 -3.79 24.72
N LYS A 229 -7.57 -4.74 24.30
CA LYS A 229 -6.13 -4.66 24.59
C LYS A 229 -5.47 -3.47 23.90
N ILE A 230 -5.83 -3.20 22.63
CA ILE A 230 -5.33 -2.04 21.87
C ILE A 230 -5.78 -0.74 22.55
N LEU A 231 -7.05 -0.62 22.90
CA LEU A 231 -7.58 0.57 23.57
C LEU A 231 -6.90 0.82 24.92
N LYS A 232 -6.68 -0.25 25.72
CA LYS A 232 -5.96 -0.14 27.01
C LYS A 232 -4.50 0.25 26.81
N ALA A 233 -3.80 -0.34 25.84
CA ALA A 233 -2.40 -0.03 25.55
C ALA A 233 -2.19 1.41 25.08
N ASN A 234 -3.22 2.04 24.51
CA ASN A 234 -3.24 3.45 24.11
C ASN A 234 -3.95 4.36 25.12
N GLU A 235 -4.21 3.88 26.35
CA GLU A 235 -4.77 4.66 27.45
C GLU A 235 -6.20 5.20 27.24
N ILE A 236 -6.94 4.63 26.26
CA ILE A 236 -8.33 5.02 25.98
C ILE A 236 -9.29 4.45 27.04
N ILE A 237 -9.00 3.26 27.56
CA ILE A 237 -9.78 2.63 28.64
C ILE A 237 -8.86 2.19 29.79
N PRO A 238 -9.32 2.26 31.04
CA PRO A 238 -8.49 1.90 32.20
C PRO A 238 -8.28 0.38 32.34
N ALA A 239 -9.24 -0.42 31.89
CA ALA A 239 -9.22 -1.88 32.02
C ALA A 239 -9.91 -2.54 30.83
N THR A 240 -9.57 -3.82 30.55
CA THR A 240 -10.25 -4.58 29.49
C THR A 240 -11.52 -5.31 30.00
N LYS A 241 -11.60 -5.58 31.31
CA LYS A 241 -12.75 -6.27 31.95
C LYS A 241 -13.83 -5.25 32.30
N GLY A 242 -15.07 -5.59 32.04
CA GLY A 242 -16.23 -4.77 32.40
C GLY A 242 -16.49 -3.57 31.48
N VAL A 243 -15.68 -3.37 30.44
CA VAL A 243 -15.91 -2.30 29.45
C VAL A 243 -16.71 -2.84 28.28
N ASP A 244 -17.79 -2.16 27.89
CA ASP A 244 -18.56 -2.46 26.69
C ASP A 244 -18.16 -1.54 25.54
N ILE A 245 -18.31 -2.04 24.30
CA ILE A 245 -17.90 -1.34 23.09
C ILE A 245 -19.13 -0.97 22.27
N GLU A 246 -19.23 0.30 21.94
CA GLU A 246 -20.15 0.85 20.94
C GLU A 246 -19.36 1.37 19.75
N TYR A 247 -19.92 1.21 18.54
CA TYR A 247 -19.30 1.68 17.30
C TYR A 247 -19.99 2.95 16.85
N THR A 248 -19.20 3.98 16.53
CA THR A 248 -19.73 5.25 16.00
C THR A 248 -20.07 5.13 14.52
N ASN A 249 -20.97 5.99 14.04
CA ASN A 249 -21.17 6.16 12.59
C ASN A 249 -19.89 6.68 11.94
N TYR A 250 -19.74 6.41 10.65
CA TYR A 250 -18.57 6.81 9.88
C TYR A 250 -18.99 7.86 8.83
N ASP A 251 -18.33 9.01 8.84
CA ASP A 251 -18.59 10.08 7.88
C ASP A 251 -17.83 9.79 6.58
N TRP A 252 -18.59 9.36 5.58
CA TRP A 252 -18.10 9.02 4.24
C TRP A 252 -18.01 10.22 3.29
N THR A 253 -18.24 11.45 3.76
CA THR A 253 -18.06 12.64 2.93
C THR A 253 -16.64 12.67 2.37
N LEU A 254 -16.51 12.89 1.06
CA LEU A 254 -15.19 12.99 0.42
C LEU A 254 -14.39 14.15 1.04
N TYR A 255 -13.19 13.86 1.51
CA TYR A 255 -12.30 14.82 2.13
C TYR A 255 -10.85 14.50 1.78
N LEU A 256 -10.35 15.17 0.74
CA LEU A 256 -8.98 15.02 0.24
C LEU A 256 -8.04 16.04 0.91
N ASP A 257 -6.74 15.94 0.60
CA ASP A 257 -5.68 16.85 1.12
C ASP A 257 -5.56 16.85 2.66
N ASN A 258 -6.05 15.82 3.33
CA ASN A 258 -5.91 15.65 4.78
C ASN A 258 -4.55 15.01 5.10
N PHE A 259 -3.49 15.80 5.07
CA PHE A 259 -2.10 15.35 5.29
C PHE A 259 -1.64 15.60 6.72
N ILE A 260 -0.70 14.74 7.20
CA ILE A 260 -0.11 14.83 8.54
C ILE A 260 1.36 14.38 8.51
N GLU A 261 2.18 14.93 9.38
CA GLU A 261 3.53 14.42 9.68
C GLU A 261 3.49 13.49 10.90
N LEU A 262 4.24 12.36 10.82
CA LEU A 262 4.37 11.34 11.84
C LEU A 262 5.82 11.11 12.26
#